data_6ad3eaff387cf8bc8f52778354209e4a
#
_entry.id   6ad3eaff387cf8bc8f52778354209e4a
#
_cell.length_a   1.000
_cell.length_b   1.000
_cell.length_c   1.000
_cell.angle_alpha   90.00
_cell.angle_beta   90.00
_cell.angle_gamma   90.00
#
_symmetry.space_group_name_H-M   'P 1'
#
loop_
_entity.id
_entity.type
_entity.pdbx_description
1 polymer ?
#
loop_
_entity_poly.entity_id
_entity_poly.type
_entity_poly.pdbx_seq_one_letter_code
_entity_poly.pdbx_strand_id
1 'polypeptide(L)'
;MAISKENKDFIDNLIDYYISEAESYRQIAENYVPEVGSIPDTAFGIIVGCVYSGFLQAYQNQHQNPSLEDIREFNNIIKGRAALIKKAILEPHTQQKKSEESG
;
A
#
# COMPACT_ATOMS: atom_id res chain seq x y z
N MET A 1 20.13 -7.32 -6.40
CA MET A 1 18.88 -6.58 -6.26
C MET A 1 18.75 -5.56 -7.36
N ALA A 2 17.63 -5.57 -8.05
CA ALA A 2 17.39 -4.62 -9.13
C ALA A 2 17.04 -3.23 -8.59
N ILE A 3 16.24 -3.17 -7.52
CA ILE A 3 15.83 -1.91 -6.91
C ILE A 3 16.93 -1.45 -5.96
N SER A 4 17.32 -0.17 -6.04
CA SER A 4 18.33 0.37 -5.16
C SER A 4 17.86 0.35 -3.71
N LYS A 5 18.79 0.38 -2.76
CA LYS A 5 18.45 0.41 -1.35
C LYS A 5 17.61 1.65 -1.01
N GLU A 6 17.96 2.79 -1.61
CA GLU A 6 17.22 4.02 -1.40
C GLU A 6 15.77 3.88 -1.83
N ASN A 7 15.54 3.34 -3.01
CA ASN A 7 14.18 3.15 -3.52
C ASN A 7 13.44 2.08 -2.72
N LYS A 8 14.14 1.03 -2.29
CA LYS A 8 13.52 0.00 -1.47
C LYS A 8 13.07 0.57 -0.13
N ASP A 9 13.92 1.38 0.50
CA ASP A 9 13.56 2.02 1.77
C ASP A 9 12.36 2.94 1.59
N PHE A 10 12.32 3.66 0.49
CA PHE A 10 11.19 4.52 0.17
C PHE A 10 9.88 3.71 0.04
N ILE A 11 9.94 2.58 -0.67
CA ILE A 11 8.79 1.70 -0.84
C ILE A 11 8.33 1.16 0.52
N ASP A 12 9.26 0.69 1.34
CA ASP A 12 8.93 0.15 2.66
C ASP A 12 8.24 1.21 3.52
N ASN A 13 8.76 2.43 3.52
CA ASN A 13 8.16 3.53 4.28
C ASN A 13 6.77 3.88 3.76
N LEU A 14 6.61 3.82 2.44
CA LEU A 14 5.32 4.11 1.83
C LEU A 14 4.29 3.06 2.21
N ILE A 15 4.69 1.79 2.21
CA ILE A 15 3.80 0.72 2.65
C ILE A 15 3.39 0.91 4.11
N ASP A 16 4.35 1.25 4.98
CA ASP A 16 4.06 1.50 6.38
C ASP A 16 3.05 2.64 6.54
N TYR A 17 3.20 3.69 5.74
CA TYR A 17 2.25 4.80 5.76
C TYR A 17 0.84 4.33 5.40
N TYR A 18 0.70 3.57 4.32
CA TYR A 18 -0.63 3.12 3.89
C TYR A 18 -1.22 2.09 4.84
N ILE A 19 -0.39 1.30 5.50
CA ILE A 19 -0.88 0.41 6.56
C ILE A 19 -1.48 1.23 7.69
N SER A 20 -0.84 2.32 8.07
CA SER A 20 -1.36 3.18 9.15
C SER A 20 -2.65 3.89 8.76
N GLU A 21 -2.91 4.04 7.46
CA GLU A 21 -4.10 4.70 6.94
C GLU A 21 -5.11 3.73 6.34
N ALA A 22 -4.99 2.45 6.65
CA ALA A 22 -5.77 1.41 5.99
C ALA A 22 -7.28 1.61 6.15
N GLU A 23 -7.74 2.16 7.25
CA GLU A 23 -9.16 2.38 7.44
C GLU A 23 -9.74 3.36 6.42
N SER A 24 -8.99 4.40 6.06
CA SER A 24 -9.43 5.34 5.04
C SER A 24 -9.72 4.64 3.72
N TYR A 25 -8.86 3.71 3.35
CA TYR A 25 -9.02 2.99 2.08
C TYR A 25 -10.10 1.94 2.14
N ARG A 26 -10.32 1.36 3.31
CA ARG A 26 -11.47 0.49 3.52
C ARG A 26 -12.77 1.27 3.34
N GLN A 27 -12.85 2.49 3.89
CA GLN A 27 -14.03 3.33 3.75
C GLN A 27 -14.28 3.71 2.29
N ILE A 28 -13.22 3.97 1.53
CA ILE A 28 -13.36 4.23 0.09
C ILE A 28 -13.96 3.01 -0.59
N ALA A 29 -13.44 1.81 -0.28
CA ALA A 29 -13.94 0.58 -0.90
C ALA A 29 -15.42 0.35 -0.57
N GLU A 30 -15.85 0.70 0.64
CA GLU A 30 -17.24 0.54 1.05
C GLU A 30 -18.19 1.36 0.19
N ASN A 31 -17.72 2.47 -0.36
CA ASN A 31 -18.55 3.31 -1.24
C ASN A 31 -18.81 2.68 -2.60
N TYR A 32 -18.11 1.61 -2.94
CA TYR A 32 -18.26 0.96 -4.24
C TYR A 32 -19.08 -0.32 -4.18
N VAL A 33 -19.69 -0.62 -3.05
CA VAL A 33 -20.66 -1.72 -2.98
C VAL A 33 -21.96 -1.21 -3.57
N PRO A 34 -22.65 -1.94 -4.46
CA PRO A 34 -22.43 -3.34 -4.83
C PRO A 34 -21.56 -3.55 -6.08
N GLU A 35 -20.92 -2.51 -6.61
CA GLU A 35 -20.08 -2.66 -7.80
C GLU A 35 -18.91 -3.59 -7.57
N VAL A 36 -18.39 -3.65 -6.34
CA VAL A 36 -17.33 -4.57 -5.99
C VAL A 36 -17.86 -5.63 -5.03
N GLY A 37 -17.30 -6.83 -5.12
CA GLY A 37 -17.78 -7.96 -4.33
C GLY A 37 -17.03 -8.18 -3.02
N SER A 38 -15.86 -7.56 -2.87
CA SER A 38 -15.04 -7.74 -1.67
C SER A 38 -14.44 -6.42 -1.24
N ILE A 39 -14.88 -5.90 -0.11
CA ILE A 39 -14.35 -4.66 0.44
C ILE A 39 -12.86 -4.80 0.79
N PRO A 40 -12.42 -5.87 1.51
CA PRO A 40 -11.01 -5.98 1.84
C PRO A 40 -10.11 -6.10 0.61
N ASP A 41 -10.53 -6.86 -0.39
CA ASP A 41 -9.70 -7.01 -1.59
C ASP A 41 -9.64 -5.72 -2.40
N THR A 42 -10.74 -4.99 -2.45
CA THR A 42 -10.78 -3.70 -3.14
C THR A 42 -9.86 -2.70 -2.43
N ALA A 43 -9.93 -2.63 -1.10
CA ALA A 43 -9.06 -1.74 -0.33
C ALA A 43 -7.60 -2.12 -0.51
N PHE A 44 -7.29 -3.42 -0.52
CA PHE A 44 -5.94 -3.90 -0.78
C PHE A 44 -5.45 -3.41 -2.14
N GLY A 45 -6.28 -3.55 -3.17
CA GLY A 45 -5.92 -3.09 -4.52
C GLY A 45 -5.67 -1.59 -4.59
N ILE A 46 -6.48 -0.80 -3.89
CA ILE A 46 -6.29 0.65 -3.85
C ILE A 46 -4.95 0.99 -3.21
N ILE A 47 -4.65 0.37 -2.08
CA ILE A 47 -3.38 0.61 -1.37
C ILE A 47 -2.20 0.22 -2.25
N VAL A 48 -2.25 -0.97 -2.84
CA VAL A 48 -1.15 -1.43 -3.71
C VAL A 48 -0.99 -0.50 -4.90
N GLY A 49 -2.09 -0.04 -5.48
CA GLY A 49 -2.03 0.91 -6.59
C GLY A 49 -1.38 2.22 -6.19
N CYS A 50 -1.67 2.72 -4.99
CA CYS A 50 -1.04 3.94 -4.49
C CYS A 50 0.46 3.75 -4.27
N VAL A 51 0.86 2.60 -3.70
CA VAL A 51 2.28 2.30 -3.49
C VAL A 51 2.98 2.18 -4.85
N TYR A 52 2.35 1.52 -5.81
CA TYR A 52 2.91 1.37 -7.14
C TYR A 52 3.10 2.74 -7.81
N SER A 53 2.13 3.62 -7.66
CA SER A 53 2.24 4.98 -8.18
C SER A 53 3.43 5.72 -7.57
N GLY A 54 3.62 5.57 -6.26
CA GLY A 54 4.78 6.18 -5.59
C GLY A 54 6.10 5.59 -6.07
N PHE A 55 6.13 4.28 -6.31
CA PHE A 55 7.29 3.60 -6.87
C PHE A 55 7.66 4.18 -8.24
N LEU A 56 6.67 4.32 -9.12
CA LEU A 56 6.90 4.90 -10.44
C LEU A 56 7.37 6.34 -10.34
N GLN A 57 6.79 7.11 -9.42
CA GLN A 57 7.16 8.50 -9.24
C GLN A 57 8.60 8.65 -8.78
N ALA A 58 9.07 7.76 -7.89
CA ALA A 58 10.45 7.79 -7.43
C ALA A 58 11.42 7.60 -8.59
N TYR A 59 11.11 6.65 -9.49
CA TYR A 59 11.95 6.43 -10.66
C TYR A 59 11.91 7.63 -11.60
N GLN A 60 10.73 8.20 -11.81
CA GLN A 60 10.57 9.34 -12.68
C GLN A 60 11.36 10.55 -12.16
N ASN A 61 11.35 10.75 -10.85
CA ASN A 61 12.12 11.84 -10.23
C ASN A 61 13.62 11.66 -10.44
N GLN A 62 14.08 10.44 -10.66
CA GLN A 62 15.47 10.11 -10.94
C GLN A 62 15.76 10.06 -12.44
N HIS A 63 14.78 10.45 -13.26
CA HIS A 63 14.87 10.38 -14.73
C HIS A 63 15.12 8.96 -15.22
N GLN A 64 14.48 7.97 -14.57
CA GLN A 64 14.62 6.57 -14.87
C GLN A 64 13.26 5.93 -15.05
N ASN A 65 13.24 4.79 -15.72
CA ASN A 65 12.07 3.93 -15.82
C ASN A 65 12.40 2.61 -15.18
N PRO A 66 11.48 2.01 -14.42
CA PRO A 66 11.76 0.71 -13.82
C PRO A 66 11.84 -0.36 -14.92
N SER A 67 12.81 -1.25 -14.78
CA SER A 67 12.93 -2.41 -15.67
C SER A 67 11.88 -3.45 -15.28
N LEU A 68 11.72 -4.46 -16.13
CA LEU A 68 10.84 -5.57 -15.82
C LEU A 68 11.28 -6.26 -14.52
N GLU A 69 12.58 -6.37 -14.32
CA GLU A 69 13.12 -6.96 -13.11
C GLU A 69 12.80 -6.11 -11.87
N ASP A 70 12.87 -4.78 -12.00
CA ASP A 70 12.50 -3.86 -10.92
C ASP A 70 11.03 -4.06 -10.54
N ILE A 71 10.16 -4.20 -11.53
CA ILE A 71 8.73 -4.41 -11.30
C ILE A 71 8.49 -5.73 -10.61
N ARG A 72 9.21 -6.78 -11.01
CA ARG A 72 9.09 -8.07 -10.35
C ARG A 72 9.51 -8.01 -8.89
N GLU A 73 10.58 -7.30 -8.62
CA GLU A 73 11.05 -7.13 -7.24
C GLU A 73 10.04 -6.32 -6.43
N PHE A 74 9.48 -5.27 -7.02
CA PHE A 74 8.41 -4.51 -6.37
C PHE A 74 7.25 -5.43 -5.98
N ASN A 75 6.80 -6.27 -6.91
CA ASN A 75 5.70 -7.18 -6.62
C ASN A 75 6.04 -8.16 -5.51
N ASN A 76 7.29 -8.60 -5.44
CA ASN A 76 7.72 -9.49 -4.38
C ASN A 76 7.72 -8.78 -3.02
N ILE A 77 8.10 -7.51 -2.99
CA ILE A 77 8.02 -6.71 -1.76
C ILE A 77 6.57 -6.61 -1.30
N ILE A 78 5.66 -6.32 -2.22
CA ILE A 78 4.23 -6.25 -1.88
C ILE A 78 3.72 -7.59 -1.35
N LYS A 79 4.08 -8.69 -2.02
CA LYS A 79 3.66 -10.01 -1.57
C LYS A 79 4.16 -10.33 -0.16
N GLY A 80 5.37 -9.90 0.14
CA GLY A 80 5.94 -10.10 1.48
C GLY A 80 5.23 -9.31 2.57
N ARG A 81 4.56 -8.21 2.20
CA ARG A 81 3.84 -7.36 3.14
C ARG A 81 2.32 -7.53 3.05
N ALA A 82 1.84 -8.38 2.14
CA ALA A 82 0.42 -8.49 1.84
C ALA A 82 -0.41 -8.86 3.07
N ALA A 83 0.07 -9.80 3.89
CA ALA A 83 -0.66 -10.22 5.08
C ALA A 83 -0.83 -9.07 6.06
N LEU A 84 0.19 -8.23 6.23
CA LEU A 84 0.12 -7.08 7.13
C LEU A 84 -0.85 -6.03 6.59
N ILE A 85 -0.84 -5.80 5.29
CA ILE A 85 -1.77 -4.86 4.65
C ILE A 85 -3.21 -5.34 4.86
N LYS A 86 -3.45 -6.62 4.58
CA LYS A 86 -4.79 -7.19 4.73
C LYS A 86 -5.26 -7.13 6.18
N LYS A 87 -4.36 -7.42 7.12
CA LYS A 87 -4.70 -7.36 8.53
C LYS A 87 -5.11 -5.94 8.94
N ALA A 88 -4.36 -4.94 8.46
CA ALA A 88 -4.66 -3.55 8.78
C ALA A 88 -6.04 -3.14 8.24
N ILE A 89 -6.41 -3.64 7.06
CA ILE A 89 -7.72 -3.38 6.48
C ILE A 89 -8.83 -4.04 7.31
N LEU A 90 -8.59 -5.28 7.75
CA LEU A 90 -9.60 -6.04 8.48
C LEU A 90 -9.75 -5.59 9.93
N GLU A 91 -8.73 -4.97 10.49
CA GLU A 91 -8.74 -4.53 11.89
C GLU A 91 -8.38 -3.05 12.01
N PRO A 92 -9.03 -2.17 11.24
CA PRO A 92 -8.65 -0.75 11.23
C PRO A 92 -8.98 -0.04 12.54
N HIS A 93 -9.96 -0.53 13.28
CA HIS A 93 -10.38 0.10 14.52
C HIS A 93 -9.27 0.16 15.56
N THR A 94 -8.27 -0.72 15.47
CA THR A 94 -7.15 -0.72 16.40
C THR A 94 -6.37 0.59 16.31
N GLN A 95 -6.13 1.05 15.09
CA GLN A 95 -5.41 2.29 14.83
C GLN A 95 -6.27 3.50 15.17
N GLN A 96 -7.53 3.45 14.79
CA GLN A 96 -8.46 4.51 15.06
C GLN A 96 -8.67 4.68 16.57
N LYS A 97 -8.71 3.57 17.30
CA LYS A 97 -8.85 3.60 18.74
C LYS A 97 -7.71 4.36 19.40
N LYS A 98 -6.49 4.17 18.91
CA LYS A 98 -5.34 4.92 19.41
C LYS A 98 -5.52 6.41 19.17
N SER A 99 -6.01 6.78 18.01
CA SER A 99 -6.24 8.18 17.69
C SER A 99 -7.28 8.79 18.64
N GLU A 100 -8.32 8.06 18.92
CA GLU A 100 -9.37 8.53 19.82
C GLU A 100 -8.84 8.74 21.23
N GLU A 101 -7.99 7.84 21.69
CA GLU A 101 -7.41 7.94 23.03
C GLU A 101 -6.47 9.14 23.14
N SER A 102 -5.79 9.49 22.06
CA SER A 102 -4.89 10.62 22.07
C SER A 102 -5.62 11.94 21.85
N GLY A 103 -6.83 11.84 21.33
CA GLY A 103 -7.67 13.01 21.17
C GLY A 103 -8.44 13.25 22.42
#